data_6f4e167ac7e87c8eca711fa5e7bc115e
#
_entry.id   6f4e167ac7e87c8eca711fa5e7bc115e
#
_cell.length_a   1.000
_cell.length_b   1.000
_cell.length_c   1.000
_cell.angle_alpha   90.00
_cell.angle_beta   90.00
_cell.angle_gamma   90.00
#
_symmetry.space_group_name_H-M   'P 1'
#
loop_
_entity.id
_entity.type
_entity.pdbx_description
1 polymer ?
#
loop_
_entity_poly.entity_id
_entity_poly.type
_entity_poly.pdbx_seq_one_letter_code
_entity_poly.pdbx_strand_id
1 'polypeptide(L)'
;MSSMVIGLASGSLEKLVVTSTVTGGAVALDMDVDIYLLLGGAYAFRKDVAGGGTYNDRPELAEEMAAGMTGNAVPAPLDSLRALKADGTVRIHCCGTAGKIWGAGALEDFVDLVDDIVGIAEYISRCEDADVVQVF
;
A
#
# COMPACT_ATOMS: atom_id res chain seq x y z
N MET A 1 -9.58 7.90 -18.81
CA MET A 1 -9.77 7.31 -17.49
C MET A 1 -8.99 8.08 -16.45
N SER A 2 -9.64 8.41 -15.35
CA SER A 2 -8.96 9.07 -14.23
C SER A 2 -7.94 8.13 -13.58
N SER A 3 -6.89 8.70 -13.04
CA SER A 3 -5.83 7.94 -12.39
C SER A 3 -5.45 8.54 -11.04
N MET A 4 -5.07 7.67 -10.12
CA MET A 4 -4.57 8.04 -8.80
C MET A 4 -3.22 7.38 -8.56
N VAL A 5 -2.29 8.14 -8.01
CA VAL A 5 -1.02 7.61 -7.53
C VAL A 5 -0.95 7.77 -6.01
N ILE A 6 -0.58 6.70 -5.34
CA ILE A 6 -0.37 6.69 -3.90
C ILE A 6 1.09 6.38 -3.61
N GLY A 7 1.76 7.29 -2.90
CA GLY A 7 3.07 7.03 -2.33
C GLY A 7 2.89 6.56 -0.89
N LEU A 8 3.18 5.31 -0.61
CA LEU A 8 3.05 4.73 0.73
C LEU A 8 4.44 4.66 1.37
N ALA A 9 4.76 5.64 2.20
CA ALA A 9 6.06 5.75 2.85
C ALA A 9 6.11 5.08 4.23
N SER A 10 4.96 4.80 4.83
CA SER A 10 4.85 4.18 6.14
C SER A 10 4.23 2.78 6.03
N GLY A 11 4.77 1.84 6.80
CA GLY A 11 4.20 0.50 6.93
C GLY A 11 3.36 0.33 8.19
N SER A 12 3.00 1.42 8.88
CA SER A 12 2.14 1.34 10.05
C SER A 12 0.74 0.85 9.70
N LEU A 13 0.08 0.21 10.63
CA LEU A 13 -1.27 -0.30 10.42
C LEU A 13 -2.24 0.82 10.03
N GLU A 14 -2.12 1.98 10.66
CA GLU A 14 -2.97 3.14 10.32
C GLU A 14 -2.82 3.54 8.86
N LYS A 15 -1.59 3.66 8.39
CA LYS A 15 -1.33 4.08 7.00
C LYS A 15 -1.75 3.01 5.99
N LEU A 16 -1.59 1.75 6.34
CA LEU A 16 -2.05 0.65 5.49
C LEU A 16 -3.58 0.65 5.37
N VAL A 17 -4.30 0.88 6.47
CA VAL A 17 -5.76 0.96 6.45
C VAL A 17 -6.23 2.18 5.65
N VAL A 18 -5.59 3.34 5.83
CA VAL A 18 -5.90 4.53 5.02
C VAL A 18 -5.67 4.25 3.54
N THR A 19 -4.54 3.62 3.20
CA THR A 19 -4.22 3.28 1.81
C THR A 19 -5.28 2.38 1.20
N SER A 20 -5.69 1.32 1.89
CA SER A 20 -6.73 0.42 1.38
C SER A 20 -8.08 1.12 1.26
N THR A 21 -8.43 2.00 2.20
CA THR A 21 -9.67 2.77 2.17
C THR A 21 -9.71 3.74 0.99
N VAL A 22 -8.63 4.50 0.79
CA VAL A 22 -8.52 5.45 -0.34
C VAL A 22 -8.54 4.71 -1.67
N THR A 23 -7.81 3.59 -1.77
CA THR A 23 -7.83 2.75 -2.97
C THR A 23 -9.24 2.23 -3.27
N GLY A 24 -9.97 1.82 -2.23
CA GLY A 24 -11.36 1.40 -2.38
C GLY A 24 -12.26 2.49 -2.95
N GLY A 25 -12.10 3.72 -2.48
CA GLY A 25 -12.82 4.87 -3.02
C GLY A 25 -12.48 5.16 -4.48
N ALA A 26 -11.21 5.06 -4.83
CA ALA A 26 -10.76 5.26 -6.21
C ALA A 26 -11.32 4.19 -7.16
N VAL A 27 -11.28 2.92 -6.75
CA VAL A 27 -11.85 1.82 -7.53
C VAL A 27 -13.36 1.99 -7.72
N ALA A 28 -14.06 2.43 -6.68
CA ALA A 28 -15.50 2.71 -6.78
C ALA A 28 -15.83 3.82 -7.78
N LEU A 29 -14.88 4.71 -8.05
CA LEU A 29 -15.00 5.78 -9.05
C LEU A 29 -14.38 5.40 -10.40
N ASP A 30 -14.09 4.13 -10.62
CA ASP A 30 -13.47 3.60 -11.83
C ASP A 30 -12.11 4.22 -12.18
N MET A 31 -11.34 4.61 -11.15
CA MET A 31 -9.99 5.14 -11.34
C MET A 31 -8.96 4.02 -11.43
N ASP A 32 -7.96 4.22 -12.27
CA ASP A 32 -6.75 3.39 -12.25
C ASP A 32 -5.88 3.84 -11.08
N VAL A 33 -5.38 2.89 -10.28
CA VAL A 33 -4.57 3.20 -9.10
C VAL A 33 -3.20 2.55 -9.22
N ASP A 34 -2.15 3.35 -9.02
CA ASP A 34 -0.78 2.87 -8.87
C ASP A 34 -0.31 3.21 -7.45
N ILE A 35 0.06 2.19 -6.70
CA ILE A 35 0.60 2.33 -5.34
C ILE A 35 2.10 2.07 -5.40
N TYR A 36 2.88 3.01 -4.91
CA TYR A 36 4.34 2.88 -4.83
C TYR A 36 4.75 2.69 -3.39
N LEU A 37 5.33 1.52 -3.11
CA LEU A 37 5.83 1.18 -1.78
C LEU A 37 7.19 1.82 -1.61
N LEU A 38 7.24 2.85 -0.83
CA LEU A 38 8.45 3.57 -0.48
C LEU A 38 9.08 2.90 0.75
N LEU A 39 9.78 3.59 1.60
CA LEU A 39 10.59 2.95 2.65
C LEU A 39 9.79 2.01 3.57
N GLY A 40 9.02 2.56 4.49
CA GLY A 40 8.25 1.75 5.46
C GLY A 40 7.12 0.96 4.81
N GLY A 41 6.55 1.48 3.71
CA GLY A 41 5.55 0.77 2.93
C GLY A 41 6.09 -0.53 2.34
N ALA A 42 7.31 -0.50 1.81
CA ALA A 42 7.96 -1.71 1.29
C ALA A 42 8.20 -2.75 2.40
N TYR A 43 8.63 -2.32 3.57
CA TYR A 43 8.82 -3.21 4.71
C TYR A 43 7.56 -4.02 5.03
N ALA A 44 6.41 -3.39 5.05
CA ALA A 44 5.14 -4.03 5.41
C ALA A 44 4.70 -5.11 4.40
N PHE A 45 5.20 -5.06 3.18
CA PHE A 45 4.85 -6.02 2.12
C PHE A 45 5.87 -7.15 1.95
N ARG A 46 6.89 -7.23 2.79
CA ARG A 46 7.81 -8.38 2.79
C ARG A 46 7.06 -9.63 3.22
N LYS A 47 7.41 -10.76 2.60
CA LYS A 47 6.78 -12.06 2.94
C LYS A 47 6.90 -12.43 4.41
N ASP A 48 8.04 -12.14 5.02
CA ASP A 48 8.32 -12.48 6.43
C ASP A 48 7.68 -11.51 7.42
N VAL A 49 7.22 -10.36 6.95
CA VAL A 49 6.42 -9.39 7.73
C VAL A 49 4.93 -9.62 7.52
N ALA A 50 4.57 -10.06 6.37
CA ALA A 50 3.31 -10.59 5.89
C ALA A 50 2.04 -10.05 6.55
N GLY A 51 1.49 -9.05 5.99
CA GLY A 51 0.22 -8.53 6.46
C GLY A 51 0.38 -7.36 7.40
N GLY A 52 1.59 -6.98 7.61
CA GLY A 52 1.93 -5.69 8.07
C GLY A 52 1.35 -5.23 9.37
N GLY A 53 1.51 -3.98 9.56
CA GLY A 53 1.10 -3.39 10.79
C GLY A 53 1.93 -3.89 11.96
N THR A 54 3.21 -4.11 11.74
CA THR A 54 4.12 -4.50 12.82
C THR A 54 4.27 -3.39 13.85
N TYR A 55 3.83 -2.20 13.51
CA TYR A 55 3.83 -1.05 14.41
C TYR A 55 2.65 -0.13 14.12
N ASN A 56 2.33 0.70 15.09
CA ASN A 56 1.41 1.82 14.92
C ASN A 56 2.15 3.10 15.28
N ASP A 57 1.87 4.16 14.55
CA ASP A 57 2.40 5.49 14.87
C ASP A 57 1.84 6.01 16.20
N ARG A 58 0.67 5.51 16.56
CA ARG A 58 -0.04 5.86 17.79
C ARG A 58 -0.37 4.58 18.58
N PRO A 59 0.62 3.98 19.28
CA PRO A 59 0.39 2.72 20.01
C PRO A 59 -0.77 2.78 21.02
N GLU A 60 -1.03 3.94 21.59
CA GLU A 60 -2.12 4.14 22.54
C GLU A 60 -3.52 3.97 21.93
N LEU A 61 -3.61 4.03 20.60
CA LEU A 61 -4.87 3.83 19.86
C LEU A 61 -5.01 2.42 19.29
N ALA A 62 -3.99 1.59 19.42
CA ALA A 62 -3.94 0.28 18.73
C ALA A 62 -5.11 -0.63 19.11
N GLU A 63 -5.42 -0.70 20.41
CA GLU A 63 -6.50 -1.56 20.92
C GLU A 63 -7.87 -1.07 20.44
N GLU A 64 -8.11 0.23 20.52
CA GLU A 64 -9.36 0.83 20.06
C GLU A 64 -9.54 0.66 18.55
N MET A 65 -8.48 0.85 17.78
CA MET A 65 -8.49 0.66 16.34
C MET A 65 -8.82 -0.79 15.97
N ALA A 66 -8.16 -1.76 16.62
CA ALA A 66 -8.42 -3.17 16.37
C ALA A 66 -9.87 -3.54 16.69
N ALA A 67 -10.40 -3.06 17.81
CA ALA A 67 -11.79 -3.29 18.19
C ALA A 67 -12.77 -2.67 17.19
N GLY A 68 -12.48 -1.45 16.72
CA GLY A 68 -13.29 -0.77 15.72
C GLY A 68 -13.30 -1.49 14.37
N MET A 69 -12.17 -1.99 13.93
CA MET A 69 -12.07 -2.78 12.71
C MET A 69 -12.90 -4.07 12.83
N THR A 70 -12.72 -4.82 13.88
CA THR A 70 -13.46 -6.06 14.12
C THR A 70 -14.97 -5.80 14.24
N GLY A 71 -15.34 -4.78 15.02
CA GLY A 71 -16.75 -4.45 15.25
C GLY A 71 -17.51 -3.98 14.02
N ASN A 72 -16.81 -3.47 13.03
CA ASN A 72 -17.40 -2.96 11.78
C ASN A 72 -17.09 -3.85 10.56
N ALA A 73 -16.57 -5.03 10.78
CA ALA A 73 -16.21 -5.98 9.73
C ALA A 73 -15.25 -5.38 8.69
N VAL A 74 -14.30 -4.55 9.13
CA VAL A 74 -13.24 -3.98 8.29
C VAL A 74 -12.12 -5.01 8.18
N PRO A 75 -11.83 -5.53 6.97
CA PRO A 75 -10.80 -6.56 6.81
C PRO A 75 -9.39 -5.99 6.99
N ALA A 76 -8.42 -6.87 7.16
CA ALA A 76 -7.02 -6.49 7.17
C ALA A 76 -6.65 -5.77 5.87
N PRO A 77 -5.77 -4.73 5.91
CA PRO A 77 -5.53 -3.88 4.74
C PRO A 77 -4.99 -4.63 3.52
N LEU A 78 -4.12 -5.63 3.70
CA LEU A 78 -3.62 -6.39 2.56
C LEU A 78 -4.72 -7.26 1.93
N ASP A 79 -5.63 -7.80 2.74
CA ASP A 79 -6.78 -8.54 2.23
C ASP A 79 -7.72 -7.63 1.43
N SER A 80 -7.94 -6.41 1.92
CA SER A 80 -8.70 -5.39 1.18
C SER A 80 -8.06 -5.06 -0.16
N LEU A 81 -6.75 -4.84 -0.18
CA LEU A 81 -6.03 -4.55 -1.43
C LEU A 81 -6.10 -5.73 -2.40
N ARG A 82 -6.04 -6.96 -1.91
CA ARG A 82 -6.17 -8.15 -2.75
C ARG A 82 -7.54 -8.21 -3.43
N ALA A 83 -8.60 -7.94 -2.68
CA ALA A 83 -9.94 -7.87 -3.24
C ALA A 83 -10.08 -6.76 -4.28
N LEU A 84 -9.50 -5.58 -4.01
CA LEU A 84 -9.55 -4.44 -4.93
C LEU A 84 -8.77 -4.70 -6.23
N LYS A 85 -7.65 -5.42 -6.16
CA LYS A 85 -6.92 -5.83 -7.37
C LYS A 85 -7.76 -6.76 -8.25
N ALA A 86 -8.63 -7.57 -7.66
CA ALA A 86 -9.52 -8.45 -8.41
C ALA A 86 -10.66 -7.69 -9.09
N ASP A 87 -11.12 -6.60 -8.48
CA ASP A 87 -12.28 -5.83 -8.96
C ASP A 87 -11.93 -4.66 -9.87
N GLY A 88 -10.73 -4.11 -9.75
CA GLY A 88 -10.35 -2.89 -10.45
C GLY A 88 -8.92 -2.93 -10.97
N THR A 89 -8.49 -1.81 -11.54
CA THR A 89 -7.12 -1.64 -12.01
C THR A 89 -6.27 -1.05 -10.89
N VAL A 90 -5.65 -1.93 -10.11
CA VAL A 90 -4.74 -1.57 -9.03
C VAL A 90 -3.40 -2.24 -9.26
N ARG A 91 -2.33 -1.44 -9.34
CA ARG A 91 -0.97 -1.93 -9.47
C ARG A 91 -0.16 -1.49 -8.27
N ILE A 92 0.69 -2.37 -7.77
CA ILE A 92 1.52 -2.13 -6.59
C ILE A 92 2.98 -2.33 -6.98
N HIS A 93 3.75 -1.28 -6.85
CA HIS A 93 5.16 -1.23 -7.24
C HIS A 93 6.03 -1.03 -6.00
N CYS A 94 7.16 -1.71 -5.95
CA CYS A 94 8.13 -1.52 -4.87
C CYS A 94 9.29 -0.65 -5.35
N CYS A 95 9.66 0.36 -4.57
CA CYS A 95 10.87 1.13 -4.83
C CYS A 95 12.11 0.26 -4.60
N GLY A 96 12.97 0.14 -5.61
CA GLY A 96 14.17 -0.68 -5.54
C GLY A 96 15.14 -0.27 -4.43
N THR A 97 15.27 1.02 -4.15
CA THR A 97 16.09 1.52 -3.05
C THR A 97 15.55 1.04 -1.70
N ALA A 98 14.23 1.12 -1.50
CA ALA A 98 13.60 0.64 -0.28
C ALA A 98 13.83 -0.88 -0.11
N GLY A 99 13.67 -1.64 -1.18
CA GLY A 99 13.92 -3.08 -1.16
C GLY A 99 15.34 -3.40 -0.70
N LYS A 100 16.33 -2.71 -1.26
CA LYS A 100 17.74 -2.90 -0.89
C LYS A 100 18.02 -2.56 0.58
N ILE A 101 17.44 -1.47 1.08
CA ILE A 101 17.61 -1.08 2.49
C ILE A 101 17.11 -2.18 3.42
N TRP A 102 16.01 -2.83 3.07
CA TRP A 102 15.43 -3.89 3.88
C TRP A 102 16.01 -5.28 3.59
N GLY A 103 17.00 -5.39 2.72
CA GLY A 103 17.58 -6.68 2.32
C GLY A 103 16.62 -7.53 1.48
N ALA A 104 15.68 -6.91 0.81
CA ALA A 104 14.65 -7.53 -0.01
C ALA A 104 14.72 -6.95 -1.42
N GLY A 105 15.77 -7.32 -2.15
CA GLY A 105 16.04 -6.76 -3.48
C GLY A 105 15.36 -7.50 -4.63
N ALA A 106 14.73 -8.65 -4.38
CA ALA A 106 14.09 -9.47 -5.37
C ALA A 106 12.57 -9.47 -5.20
N LEU A 107 11.82 -9.58 -6.30
CA LEU A 107 10.36 -9.57 -6.26
C LEU A 107 9.80 -10.71 -5.39
N GLU A 108 10.44 -11.86 -5.39
CA GLU A 108 10.04 -12.99 -4.56
C GLU A 108 10.19 -12.78 -3.05
N ASP A 109 10.87 -11.72 -2.63
CA ASP A 109 10.97 -11.36 -1.21
C ASP A 109 9.70 -10.70 -0.67
N PHE A 110 8.81 -10.31 -1.56
CA PHE A 110 7.55 -9.63 -1.23
C PHE A 110 6.34 -10.54 -1.44
N VAL A 111 5.23 -10.18 -0.79
CA VAL A 111 3.95 -10.87 -1.03
C VAL A 111 3.53 -10.71 -2.50
N ASP A 112 2.68 -11.61 -2.98
CA ASP A 112 2.24 -11.64 -4.37
C ASP A 112 1.43 -10.42 -4.83
N LEU A 113 1.01 -9.59 -3.90
CA LEU A 113 0.37 -8.30 -4.19
C LEU A 113 1.29 -7.33 -4.93
N VAL A 114 2.60 -7.44 -4.74
CA VAL A 114 3.58 -6.58 -5.39
C VAL A 114 3.80 -7.04 -6.82
N ASP A 115 3.56 -6.16 -7.77
CA ASP A 115 3.61 -6.49 -9.20
C ASP A 115 5.03 -6.41 -9.77
N ASP A 116 5.82 -5.43 -9.32
CA ASP A 116 7.18 -5.24 -9.82
C ASP A 116 8.04 -4.40 -8.87
N ILE A 117 9.32 -4.30 -9.21
CA ILE A 117 10.27 -3.43 -8.53
C ILE A 117 10.73 -2.39 -9.54
N VAL A 118 10.63 -1.11 -9.16
CA VAL A 118 10.89 0.02 -10.05
C VAL A 118 11.85 1.03 -9.42
N GLY A 119 12.42 1.90 -10.27
CA GLY A 119 13.19 3.04 -9.79
C GLY A 119 12.27 4.18 -9.36
N ILE A 120 12.76 5.03 -8.46
CA ILE A 120 11.99 6.16 -7.94
C ILE A 120 11.56 7.15 -9.04
N ALA A 121 12.29 7.24 -10.13
CA ALA A 121 11.94 8.12 -11.25
C ALA A 121 10.60 7.72 -11.89
N GLU A 122 10.26 6.45 -11.90
CA GLU A 122 8.96 6.00 -12.40
C GLU A 122 7.82 6.55 -11.55
N TYR A 123 7.99 6.53 -10.22
CA TYR A 123 7.01 7.11 -9.31
C TYR A 123 6.77 8.60 -9.62
N ILE A 124 7.84 9.36 -9.77
CA ILE A 124 7.74 10.80 -10.07
C ILE A 124 7.05 11.01 -11.43
N SER A 125 7.45 10.27 -12.44
CA SER A 125 6.85 10.35 -13.77
C SER A 125 5.35 10.03 -13.73
N ARG A 126 4.97 9.03 -12.97
CA ARG A 126 3.57 8.67 -12.82
C ARG A 126 2.77 9.75 -12.08
N CYS A 127 3.38 10.39 -11.08
CA CYS A 127 2.77 11.50 -10.38
C CYS A 127 2.47 12.69 -11.31
N GLU A 128 3.35 12.96 -12.27
CA GLU A 128 3.15 14.05 -13.24
C GLU A 128 1.90 13.82 -14.09
N ASP A 129 1.58 12.58 -14.40
CA ASP A 129 0.46 12.21 -15.28
C ASP A 129 -0.84 11.92 -14.52
N ALA A 130 -0.78 11.80 -13.21
CA ALA A 130 -1.95 11.41 -12.41
C ALA A 130 -2.91 12.57 -12.17
N ASP A 131 -4.20 12.25 -12.14
CA ASP A 131 -5.24 13.23 -11.77
C ASP A 131 -5.24 13.50 -10.26
N VAL A 132 -4.91 12.49 -9.46
CA VAL A 132 -4.85 12.60 -7.99
C VAL A 132 -3.57 11.95 -7.49
N VAL A 133 -2.85 12.64 -6.61
CA VAL A 133 -1.67 12.11 -5.94
C VAL A 133 -1.88 12.20 -4.43
N GLN A 134 -1.68 11.09 -3.74
CA GLN A 134 -1.73 11.01 -2.28
C GLN A 134 -0.43 10.41 -1.75
N VAL A 135 0.03 10.91 -0.62
CA VAL A 135 1.22 10.38 0.05
C VAL A 135 0.86 10.09 1.52
N PHE A 136 1.12 8.86 1.96
CA PHE A 136 0.83 8.44 3.32
C PHE A 136 2.05 7.93 4.07
#